data_84671466bc1cb612ac7afb3d47ff5f45
#
_entry.id   84671466bc1cb612ac7afb3d47ff5f45
#
_cell.length_a   1.000
_cell.length_b   1.000
_cell.length_c   1.000
_cell.angle_alpha   90.00
_cell.angle_beta   90.00
_cell.angle_gamma   90.00
#
_symmetry.space_group_name_H-M   'P 1'
#
loop_
_entity.id
_entity.type
_entity.pdbx_description
1 polymer ?
#
loop_
_entity_poly.entity_id
_entity_poly.type
_entity_poly.pdbx_seq_one_letter_code
_entity_poly.pdbx_strand_id
1 'polypeptide(L)'
;MNKMEMNTNVHSNIQTNIKGFNLRFAAVEDVETILFFINELAKYEKMENEVVATKEKLRESLFEKGHAEVVLAEYLGKPVGFLLFFHNYSTFLSQPGIYLEDLYLMPEVRKMGFGRKILAFLARLAIDRNCGRVEWSCLDWNMASRHFYESLGSESKDEWIGYRLTGQAMRDLAAKV
;
A
#
# COMPACT_ATOMS: atom_id res chain seq x y z
N MET A 1 -2.85 21.64 24.77
CA MET A 1 -3.19 20.73 23.66
C MET A 1 -1.96 19.86 23.45
N ASN A 2 -1.96 18.66 24.03
CA ASN A 2 -0.83 17.74 23.96
C ASN A 2 -0.74 17.15 22.56
N LYS A 3 0.39 17.41 21.89
CA LYS A 3 0.81 16.58 20.75
C LYS A 3 0.99 15.17 21.31
N MET A 4 0.16 14.25 20.87
CA MET A 4 0.42 12.84 21.05
C MET A 4 1.80 12.56 20.44
N GLU A 5 2.73 12.19 21.29
CA GLU A 5 4.03 11.63 20.87
C GLU A 5 3.73 10.38 20.05
N MET A 6 3.81 10.51 18.73
CA MET A 6 3.89 9.35 17.86
C MET A 6 5.19 8.64 18.19
N ASN A 7 5.06 7.53 18.88
CA ASN A 7 6.15 6.67 19.30
C ASN A 7 6.86 6.15 18.02
N THR A 8 7.93 6.82 17.64
CA THR A 8 8.76 6.52 16.48
C THR A 8 9.63 5.30 16.74
N ASN A 9 9.02 4.13 16.81
CA ASN A 9 9.74 2.87 16.63
C ASN A 9 9.86 2.57 15.11
N VAL A 10 10.68 3.38 14.43
CA VAL A 10 10.86 3.38 12.97
C VAL A 10 11.53 2.10 12.43
N HIS A 11 11.95 1.17 13.27
CA HIS A 11 12.65 -0.05 12.85
C HIS A 11 12.17 -1.33 13.54
N SER A 12 10.97 -1.39 14.08
CA SER A 12 10.48 -2.64 14.65
C SER A 12 10.25 -3.67 13.55
N ASN A 13 11.12 -4.66 13.50
CA ASN A 13 10.97 -5.82 12.64
C ASN A 13 9.73 -6.61 13.09
N ILE A 14 8.69 -6.61 12.27
CA ILE A 14 7.42 -7.30 12.54
C ILE A 14 7.61 -8.76 12.13
N GLN A 15 7.92 -9.59 13.12
CA GLN A 15 8.11 -11.01 12.87
C GLN A 15 6.78 -11.69 12.51
N THR A 16 6.83 -12.51 11.48
CA THR A 16 5.72 -13.39 11.11
C THR A 16 5.98 -14.80 11.60
N ASN A 17 4.96 -15.66 11.60
CA ASN A 17 5.14 -17.08 11.91
C ASN A 17 5.70 -17.90 10.72
N ILE A 18 6.14 -17.25 9.65
CA ILE A 18 6.85 -17.90 8.53
C ILE A 18 8.35 -17.67 8.74
N LYS A 19 9.09 -18.74 8.89
CA LYS A 19 10.55 -18.67 9.15
C LYS A 19 11.27 -17.86 8.06
N GLY A 20 11.99 -16.84 8.48
CA GLY A 20 12.78 -15.97 7.61
C GLY A 20 11.97 -14.89 6.89
N PHE A 21 10.63 -14.81 7.08
CA PHE A 21 9.78 -13.79 6.49
C PHE A 21 9.37 -12.76 7.56
N ASN A 22 9.73 -11.51 7.32
CA ASN A 22 9.46 -10.38 8.20
C ASN A 22 8.86 -9.22 7.43
N LEU A 23 8.21 -8.32 8.16
CA LEU A 23 7.75 -7.03 7.67
C LEU A 23 8.42 -5.93 8.47
N ARG A 24 8.70 -4.79 7.84
CA ARG A 24 9.13 -3.58 8.55
C ARG A 24 8.64 -2.32 7.84
N PHE A 25 8.38 -1.27 8.59
CA PHE A 25 8.17 0.04 7.99
C PHE A 25 9.42 0.48 7.25
N ALA A 26 9.21 1.10 6.09
CA ALA A 26 10.31 1.64 5.30
C ALA A 26 10.87 2.91 5.96
N ALA A 27 12.16 3.13 5.77
CA ALA A 27 12.86 4.35 6.13
C ALA A 27 13.25 5.14 4.88
N VAL A 28 13.75 6.35 5.05
CA VAL A 28 14.13 7.22 3.91
C VAL A 28 15.23 6.60 3.03
N GLU A 29 16.06 5.76 3.60
CA GLU A 29 17.11 5.00 2.90
C GLU A 29 16.54 3.96 1.92
N ASP A 30 15.28 3.56 2.10
CA ASP A 30 14.62 2.56 1.28
C ASP A 30 14.00 3.13 -0.02
N VAL A 31 14.09 4.43 -0.26
CA VAL A 31 13.50 5.10 -1.43
C VAL A 31 13.84 4.41 -2.74
N GLU A 32 15.08 3.92 -2.88
CA GLU A 32 15.52 3.21 -4.08
C GLU A 32 14.85 1.84 -4.23
N THR A 33 14.71 1.11 -3.14
CA THR A 33 14.00 -0.18 -3.08
C THR A 33 12.50 0.00 -3.35
N ILE A 34 11.89 1.05 -2.82
CA ILE A 34 10.49 1.39 -3.10
C ILE A 34 10.29 1.68 -4.58
N LEU A 35 11.12 2.53 -5.18
CA LEU A 35 11.04 2.84 -6.61
C LEU A 35 11.25 1.59 -7.47
N PHE A 36 12.15 0.70 -7.07
CA PHE A 36 12.32 -0.59 -7.76
C PHE A 36 11.02 -1.40 -7.75
N PHE A 37 10.36 -1.55 -6.61
CA PHE A 37 9.12 -2.32 -6.54
C PHE A 37 7.94 -1.66 -7.26
N ILE A 38 7.85 -0.32 -7.27
CA ILE A 38 6.86 0.41 -8.09
C ILE A 38 7.04 0.06 -9.57
N ASN A 39 8.28 0.06 -10.08
CA ASN A 39 8.55 -0.30 -11.46
C ASN A 39 8.24 -1.78 -11.75
N GLU A 40 8.52 -2.69 -10.83
CA GLU A 40 8.19 -4.12 -10.99
C GLU A 40 6.67 -4.36 -10.96
N LEU A 41 5.93 -3.63 -10.13
CA LEU A 41 4.47 -3.65 -10.14
C LEU A 41 3.92 -3.13 -11.46
N ALA A 42 4.42 -1.99 -11.95
CA ALA A 42 4.00 -1.41 -13.23
C ALA A 42 4.25 -2.36 -14.41
N LYS A 43 5.37 -3.08 -14.42
CA LYS A 43 5.63 -4.15 -15.41
C LYS A 43 4.59 -5.27 -15.31
N TYR A 44 4.28 -5.70 -14.10
CA TYR A 44 3.26 -6.73 -13.87
C TYR A 44 1.88 -6.29 -14.39
N GLU A 45 1.55 -5.02 -14.21
CA GLU A 45 0.29 -4.41 -14.62
C GLU A 45 0.28 -3.94 -16.07
N LYS A 46 1.43 -4.01 -16.79
CA LYS A 46 1.63 -3.54 -18.18
C LYS A 46 1.44 -2.03 -18.34
N MET A 47 1.87 -1.27 -17.32
CA MET A 47 1.76 0.19 -17.19
C MET A 47 3.11 0.87 -17.02
N GLU A 48 4.21 0.27 -17.49
CA GLU A 48 5.58 0.78 -17.30
C GLU A 48 5.75 2.22 -17.77
N ASN A 49 5.03 2.59 -18.84
CA ASN A 49 5.10 3.92 -19.43
C ASN A 49 4.34 5.00 -18.61
N GLU A 50 3.59 4.61 -17.60
CA GLU A 50 2.84 5.53 -16.73
C GLU A 50 3.66 5.96 -15.50
N VAL A 51 4.76 5.28 -15.20
CA VAL A 51 5.59 5.59 -14.03
C VAL A 51 6.39 6.87 -14.28
N VAL A 52 6.04 7.91 -13.54
CA VAL A 52 6.76 9.20 -13.51
C VAL A 52 7.36 9.50 -12.13
N ALA A 53 7.34 8.49 -11.25
CA ALA A 53 7.93 8.57 -9.92
C ALA A 53 9.45 8.72 -10.01
N THR A 54 10.02 9.55 -9.13
CA THR A 54 11.47 9.68 -8.94
C THR A 54 11.82 9.52 -7.48
N LYS A 55 13.10 9.24 -7.19
CA LYS A 55 13.58 9.12 -5.81
C LYS A 55 13.28 10.39 -5.00
N GLU A 56 13.46 11.56 -5.58
CA GLU A 56 13.23 12.86 -4.95
C GLU A 56 11.76 13.05 -4.59
N LYS A 57 10.84 12.77 -5.53
CA LYS A 57 9.39 12.84 -5.31
C LYS A 57 8.92 11.86 -4.23
N LEU A 58 9.45 10.63 -4.25
CA LEU A 58 9.10 9.63 -3.23
C LEU A 58 9.61 10.05 -1.85
N ARG A 59 10.85 10.54 -1.75
CA ARG A 59 11.40 11.07 -0.49
C ARG A 59 10.52 12.17 0.08
N GLU A 60 10.25 13.21 -0.73
CA GLU A 60 9.41 14.33 -0.33
C GLU A 60 8.01 13.87 0.10
N SER A 61 7.34 13.06 -0.73
CA SER A 61 5.94 12.67 -0.51
C SER A 61 5.78 11.72 0.67
N LEU A 62 6.62 10.69 0.79
CA LEU A 62 6.45 9.63 1.77
C LEU A 62 7.09 9.98 3.13
N PHE A 63 8.29 10.57 3.12
CA PHE A 63 9.07 10.73 4.35
C PHE A 63 9.09 12.15 4.90
N GLU A 64 8.97 13.17 4.05
CA GLU A 64 8.93 14.56 4.52
C GLU A 64 7.48 15.02 4.78
N LYS A 65 6.55 14.68 3.88
CA LYS A 65 5.13 15.09 3.98
C LYS A 65 4.22 14.01 4.60
N GLY A 66 4.64 12.75 4.59
CA GLY A 66 3.88 11.65 5.19
C GLY A 66 2.53 11.38 4.54
N HIS A 67 2.44 11.50 3.19
CA HIS A 67 1.17 11.30 2.47
C HIS A 67 0.73 9.85 2.45
N ALA A 68 1.66 8.91 2.55
CA ALA A 68 1.41 7.48 2.63
C ALA A 68 2.52 6.79 3.44
N GLU A 69 2.24 5.57 3.88
CA GLU A 69 3.16 4.72 4.61
C GLU A 69 3.56 3.53 3.75
N VAL A 70 4.80 3.09 3.90
CA VAL A 70 5.32 1.93 3.18
C VAL A 70 5.85 0.91 4.17
N VAL A 71 5.53 -0.36 3.92
CA VAL A 71 6.10 -1.50 4.62
C VAL A 71 6.80 -2.40 3.61
N LEU A 72 8.03 -2.76 3.88
CA LEU A 72 8.80 -3.71 3.10
C LEU A 72 8.58 -5.13 3.63
N ALA A 73 8.42 -6.05 2.70
CA ALA A 73 8.41 -7.49 2.95
C ALA A 73 9.81 -8.03 2.71
N GLU A 74 10.39 -8.67 3.72
CA GLU A 74 11.75 -9.22 3.67
C GLU A 74 11.73 -10.73 3.86
N TYR A 75 12.49 -11.43 3.03
CA TYR A 75 12.70 -12.87 3.17
C TYR A 75 14.18 -13.20 3.17
N LEU A 76 14.62 -13.90 4.22
CA LEU A 76 16.04 -14.23 4.45
C LEU A 76 16.96 -12.99 4.37
N GLY A 77 16.49 -11.87 4.92
CA GLY A 77 17.23 -10.61 5.00
C GLY A 77 17.27 -9.80 3.69
N LYS A 78 16.47 -10.16 2.70
CA LYS A 78 16.39 -9.43 1.42
C LYS A 78 14.97 -8.89 1.21
N PRO A 79 14.80 -7.65 0.74
CA PRO A 79 13.50 -7.14 0.32
C PRO A 79 12.97 -7.98 -0.85
N VAL A 80 11.73 -8.46 -0.72
CA VAL A 80 11.06 -9.31 -1.72
C VAL A 80 9.69 -8.77 -2.12
N GLY A 81 9.31 -7.61 -1.61
CA GLY A 81 8.06 -6.94 -1.94
C GLY A 81 7.79 -5.76 -1.03
N PHE A 82 6.69 -5.09 -1.28
CA PHE A 82 6.25 -3.94 -0.50
C PHE A 82 4.74 -3.83 -0.48
N LEU A 83 4.23 -3.04 0.46
CA LEU A 83 2.88 -2.49 0.44
C LEU A 83 2.98 -0.99 0.73
N LEU A 84 2.15 -0.21 0.02
CA LEU A 84 1.98 1.22 0.23
C LEU A 84 0.52 1.48 0.55
N PHE A 85 0.24 2.24 1.60
CA PHE A 85 -1.11 2.51 2.06
C PHE A 85 -1.22 3.90 2.71
N PHE A 86 -2.45 4.40 2.79
CA PHE A 86 -2.76 5.66 3.45
C PHE A 86 -4.14 5.57 4.13
N HIS A 87 -4.49 6.58 4.93
CA HIS A 87 -5.81 6.62 5.57
C HIS A 87 -6.81 7.32 4.67
N ASN A 88 -7.93 6.66 4.42
CA ASN A 88 -9.15 7.28 3.91
C ASN A 88 -10.16 7.49 5.07
N TYR A 89 -11.36 7.92 4.76
CA TYR A 89 -12.39 8.17 5.78
C TYR A 89 -13.77 7.68 5.31
N SER A 90 -14.50 7.01 6.20
CA SER A 90 -15.89 6.64 5.99
C SER A 90 -16.81 7.58 6.76
N THR A 91 -17.58 8.40 6.04
CA THR A 91 -18.60 9.24 6.66
C THR A 91 -19.72 8.41 7.29
N PHE A 92 -20.04 7.26 6.69
CA PHE A 92 -21.11 6.38 7.19
C PHE A 92 -20.71 5.69 8.51
N LEU A 93 -19.44 5.31 8.64
CA LEU A 93 -18.91 4.72 9.88
C LEU A 93 -18.41 5.77 10.88
N SER A 94 -18.23 7.01 10.44
CA SER A 94 -17.57 8.07 11.22
C SER A 94 -16.17 7.65 11.69
N GLN A 95 -15.46 6.89 10.88
CA GLN A 95 -14.15 6.31 11.23
C GLN A 95 -13.18 6.39 10.06
N PRO A 96 -11.86 6.48 10.35
CA PRO A 96 -10.85 6.28 9.31
C PRO A 96 -10.92 4.86 8.76
N GLY A 97 -10.38 4.68 7.58
CA GLY A 97 -10.06 3.40 6.97
C GLY A 97 -8.61 3.37 6.55
N ILE A 98 -8.10 2.21 6.20
CA ILE A 98 -6.84 2.07 5.48
C ILE A 98 -7.17 1.77 4.02
N TYR A 99 -6.59 2.56 3.10
CA TYR A 99 -6.59 2.26 1.68
C TYR A 99 -5.22 1.75 1.26
N LEU A 100 -5.18 0.50 0.83
CA LEU A 100 -3.99 -0.13 0.26
C LEU A 100 -3.91 0.27 -1.21
N GLU A 101 -2.92 1.13 -1.55
CA GLU A 101 -2.67 1.56 -2.92
C GLU A 101 -1.97 0.47 -3.70
N ASP A 102 -0.84 -0.02 -3.17
CA ASP A 102 0.01 -1.00 -3.84
C ASP A 102 0.32 -2.19 -2.94
N LEU A 103 0.31 -3.38 -3.53
CA LEU A 103 0.85 -4.61 -2.95
C LEU A 103 1.58 -5.40 -4.03
N TYR A 104 2.89 -5.52 -3.89
CA TYR A 104 3.70 -6.33 -4.78
C TYR A 104 4.58 -7.32 -4.04
N LEU A 105 4.66 -8.53 -4.56
CA LEU A 105 5.61 -9.57 -4.16
C LEU A 105 6.32 -10.09 -5.41
N MET A 106 7.62 -10.23 -5.31
CA MET A 106 8.44 -10.80 -6.38
C MET A 106 7.92 -12.20 -6.76
N PRO A 107 7.95 -12.58 -8.05
CA PRO A 107 7.40 -13.84 -8.52
C PRO A 107 7.94 -15.07 -7.77
N GLU A 108 9.22 -15.04 -7.41
CA GLU A 108 9.94 -16.16 -6.79
C GLU A 108 9.42 -16.51 -5.38
N VAL A 109 8.76 -15.56 -4.72
CA VAL A 109 8.24 -15.75 -3.36
C VAL A 109 6.71 -15.86 -3.30
N ARG A 110 6.07 -15.84 -4.46
CA ARG A 110 4.61 -16.02 -4.53
C ARG A 110 4.23 -17.44 -4.12
N LYS A 111 2.99 -17.63 -3.67
CA LYS A 111 2.42 -18.91 -3.19
C LYS A 111 3.09 -19.47 -1.91
N MET A 112 4.02 -18.72 -1.28
CA MET A 112 4.62 -19.08 0.01
C MET A 112 3.81 -18.60 1.22
N GLY A 113 2.61 -18.06 0.99
CA GLY A 113 1.75 -17.54 2.06
C GLY A 113 2.04 -16.09 2.48
N PHE A 114 3.05 -15.42 1.88
CA PHE A 114 3.47 -14.08 2.26
C PHE A 114 2.37 -13.04 2.07
N GLY A 115 1.65 -13.05 0.95
CA GLY A 115 0.54 -12.13 0.71
C GLY A 115 -0.53 -12.19 1.80
N ARG A 116 -0.88 -13.39 2.27
CA ARG A 116 -1.82 -13.57 3.39
C ARG A 116 -1.29 -12.95 4.70
N LYS A 117 0.02 -13.04 4.96
CA LYS A 117 0.63 -12.43 6.15
C LYS A 117 0.68 -10.91 6.07
N ILE A 118 0.94 -10.37 4.89
CA ILE A 118 0.91 -8.92 4.64
C ILE A 118 -0.49 -8.36 4.88
N LEU A 119 -1.53 -8.97 4.30
CA LEU A 119 -2.90 -8.49 4.50
C LEU A 119 -3.41 -8.72 5.93
N ALA A 120 -2.98 -9.80 6.59
CA ALA A 120 -3.28 -10.00 8.00
C ALA A 120 -2.61 -8.93 8.89
N PHE A 121 -1.37 -8.54 8.58
CA PHE A 121 -0.69 -7.41 9.23
C PHE A 121 -1.47 -6.10 9.02
N LEU A 122 -1.87 -5.80 7.78
CA LEU A 122 -2.60 -4.57 7.47
C LEU A 122 -3.96 -4.52 8.17
N ALA A 123 -4.68 -5.65 8.22
CA ALA A 123 -5.93 -5.76 8.96
C ALA A 123 -5.72 -5.56 10.48
N ARG A 124 -4.64 -6.11 11.04
CA ARG A 124 -4.29 -5.90 12.45
C ARG A 124 -3.97 -4.42 12.72
N LEU A 125 -3.17 -3.80 11.85
CA LEU A 125 -2.83 -2.39 11.92
C LEU A 125 -4.08 -1.50 11.87
N ALA A 126 -5.05 -1.85 11.01
CA ALA A 126 -6.32 -1.14 10.93
C ALA A 126 -7.10 -1.23 12.26
N ILE A 127 -7.16 -2.40 12.87
CA ILE A 127 -7.79 -2.60 14.19
C ILE A 127 -7.09 -1.75 15.25
N ASP A 128 -5.76 -1.81 15.32
CA ASP A 128 -4.95 -1.10 16.32
C ASP A 128 -5.07 0.44 16.17
N ARG A 129 -5.34 0.92 14.94
CA ARG A 129 -5.58 2.34 14.62
C ARG A 129 -7.06 2.75 14.68
N ASN A 130 -7.93 1.88 15.17
CA ASN A 130 -9.38 2.12 15.22
C ASN A 130 -9.99 2.48 13.84
N CYS A 131 -9.50 1.84 12.78
CA CYS A 131 -10.05 1.99 11.43
C CYS A 131 -11.25 1.05 11.24
N GLY A 132 -12.30 1.53 10.58
CA GLY A 132 -13.51 0.74 10.35
C GLY A 132 -13.42 -0.24 9.18
N ARG A 133 -12.38 -0.13 8.32
CA ARG A 133 -12.24 -0.97 7.12
C ARG A 133 -10.82 -0.91 6.54
N VAL A 134 -10.51 -1.89 5.70
CA VAL A 134 -9.37 -1.87 4.78
C VAL A 134 -9.92 -2.03 3.36
N GLU A 135 -9.53 -1.16 2.45
CA GLU A 135 -9.98 -1.13 1.05
C GLU A 135 -8.80 -1.12 0.09
N TRP A 136 -9.02 -1.65 -1.09
CA TRP A 136 -8.08 -1.61 -2.22
C TRP A 136 -8.81 -1.75 -3.53
N SER A 137 -8.11 -1.47 -4.63
CA SER A 137 -8.57 -1.77 -5.99
C SER A 137 -7.74 -2.91 -6.59
N CYS A 138 -8.32 -3.62 -7.53
CA CYS A 138 -7.64 -4.66 -8.28
C CYS A 138 -8.09 -4.58 -9.74
N LEU A 139 -7.13 -4.71 -10.66
CA LEU A 139 -7.44 -4.75 -12.09
C LEU A 139 -8.38 -5.92 -12.41
N ASP A 140 -9.37 -5.70 -13.23
CA ASP A 140 -10.44 -6.65 -13.54
C ASP A 140 -9.91 -7.96 -14.12
N TRP A 141 -8.88 -7.90 -14.94
CA TRP A 141 -8.23 -9.06 -15.55
C TRP A 141 -7.34 -9.87 -14.57
N ASN A 142 -6.98 -9.31 -13.41
CA ASN A 142 -6.08 -9.98 -12.45
C ASN A 142 -6.83 -11.02 -11.60
N MET A 143 -7.33 -12.05 -12.27
CA MET A 143 -8.15 -13.09 -11.63
C MET A 143 -7.43 -13.80 -10.47
N ALA A 144 -6.10 -13.95 -10.58
CA ALA A 144 -5.32 -14.60 -9.52
C ALA A 144 -5.37 -13.80 -8.20
N SER A 145 -5.23 -12.48 -8.27
CA SER A 145 -5.33 -11.60 -7.10
C SER A 145 -6.78 -11.51 -6.62
N ARG A 146 -7.76 -11.42 -7.52
CA ARG A 146 -9.19 -11.38 -7.15
C ARG A 146 -9.59 -12.62 -6.34
N HIS A 147 -9.31 -13.83 -6.84
CA HIS A 147 -9.59 -15.06 -6.12
C HIS A 147 -8.83 -15.14 -4.77
N PHE A 148 -7.60 -14.64 -4.74
CA PHE A 148 -6.84 -14.57 -3.49
C PHE A 148 -7.54 -13.66 -2.47
N TYR A 149 -7.97 -12.47 -2.85
CA TYR A 149 -8.68 -11.54 -1.96
C TYR A 149 -10.01 -12.12 -1.47
N GLU A 150 -10.82 -12.68 -2.35
CA GLU A 150 -12.08 -13.37 -2.00
C GLU A 150 -11.83 -14.51 -0.99
N SER A 151 -10.72 -15.25 -1.14
CA SER A 151 -10.34 -16.32 -0.19
C SER A 151 -10.00 -15.81 1.22
N LEU A 152 -9.83 -14.50 1.39
CA LEU A 152 -9.61 -13.84 2.68
C LEU A 152 -10.91 -13.31 3.30
N GLY A 153 -12.03 -13.43 2.60
CA GLY A 153 -13.33 -12.91 3.03
C GLY A 153 -13.59 -11.46 2.61
N SER A 154 -12.82 -10.93 1.66
CA SER A 154 -13.14 -9.62 1.08
C SER A 154 -14.27 -9.73 0.06
N GLU A 155 -15.04 -8.66 -0.08
CA GLU A 155 -16.15 -8.53 -1.03
C GLU A 155 -15.79 -7.50 -2.09
N SER A 156 -16.03 -7.81 -3.37
CA SER A 156 -15.95 -6.80 -4.44
C SER A 156 -17.08 -5.78 -4.30
N LYS A 157 -16.81 -4.55 -4.72
CA LYS A 157 -17.78 -3.43 -4.71
C LYS A 157 -18.09 -3.01 -6.15
N ASP A 158 -18.68 -3.93 -6.91
CA ASP A 158 -18.91 -3.77 -8.36
C ASP A 158 -19.96 -2.68 -8.68
N GLU A 159 -20.76 -2.27 -7.70
CA GLU A 159 -21.71 -1.18 -7.80
C GLU A 159 -21.08 0.23 -7.81
N TRP A 160 -19.80 0.33 -7.48
CA TRP A 160 -19.08 1.59 -7.44
C TRP A 160 -18.20 1.78 -8.69
N ILE A 161 -18.37 2.92 -9.36
CA ILE A 161 -17.53 3.30 -10.49
C ILE A 161 -16.52 4.34 -10.04
N GLY A 162 -15.24 4.03 -10.18
CA GLY A 162 -14.16 4.96 -9.88
C GLY A 162 -14.06 6.07 -10.92
N TYR A 163 -13.92 7.32 -10.47
CA TYR A 163 -13.66 8.48 -11.31
C TYR A 163 -12.31 9.09 -10.97
N ARG A 164 -11.57 9.50 -12.00
CA ARG A 164 -10.26 10.14 -11.85
C ARG A 164 -10.22 11.41 -12.69
N LEU A 165 -9.80 12.50 -12.07
CA LEU A 165 -9.58 13.80 -12.73
C LEU A 165 -8.11 14.15 -12.63
N THR A 166 -7.41 14.27 -13.76
CA THR A 166 -5.98 14.51 -13.83
C THR A 166 -5.60 15.50 -14.91
N GLY A 167 -4.33 15.92 -14.89
CA GLY A 167 -3.73 16.69 -16.00
C GLY A 167 -4.44 18.00 -16.31
N GLN A 168 -4.70 18.28 -17.59
CA GLN A 168 -5.30 19.53 -18.01
C GLN A 168 -6.75 19.67 -17.56
N ALA A 169 -7.53 18.59 -17.58
CA ALA A 169 -8.93 18.61 -17.14
C ALA A 169 -9.07 19.06 -15.67
N MET A 170 -8.15 18.63 -14.80
CA MET A 170 -8.12 19.08 -13.40
C MET A 170 -7.80 20.59 -13.30
N ARG A 171 -6.83 21.08 -14.07
CA ARG A 171 -6.48 22.52 -14.10
C ARG A 171 -7.63 23.38 -14.65
N ASP A 172 -8.27 22.93 -15.72
CA ASP A 172 -9.38 23.66 -16.33
C ASP A 172 -10.60 23.74 -15.41
N LEU A 173 -10.85 22.68 -14.64
CA LEU A 173 -11.91 22.70 -13.64
C LEU A 173 -11.56 23.63 -12.46
N ALA A 174 -10.32 23.59 -11.97
CA ALA A 174 -9.87 24.45 -10.88
C ALA A 174 -9.92 25.94 -11.24
N ALA A 175 -9.70 26.29 -12.50
CA ALA A 175 -9.77 27.68 -12.97
C ALA A 175 -11.21 28.27 -13.03
N LYS A 176 -12.24 27.48 -12.69
CA LYS A 176 -13.64 27.92 -12.66
C LYS A 176 -14.09 28.45 -11.28
N VAL A 177 -13.23 28.40 -10.29
CA VAL A 177 -13.49 28.91 -8.92
C VAL A 177 -13.13 30.37 -8.78
#